data_9aaa7c9c2e60fddb8ead16656a57aecd
#
_entry.id   9aaa7c9c2e60fddb8ead16656a57aecd
#
_cell.length_a   1.000
_cell.length_b   1.000
_cell.length_c   1.000
_cell.angle_alpha   90.00
_cell.angle_beta   90.00
_cell.angle_gamma   90.00
#
_symmetry.space_group_name_H-M   'P 1'
#
loop_
_entity.id
_entity.type
_entity.pdbx_description
1 polymer ?
#
loop_
_entity_poly.entity_id
_entity_poly.type
_entity_poly.pdbx_seq_one_letter_code
_entity_poly.pdbx_strand_id
1 'polypeptide(L)'
;EIGSGLVGSEMCIRDRYKEELKKQGYEVVSFTSSIAFADFKLNSDGLIPVIVQDYKTDEVLMLAYMNEEAFDNTLKTGLMTYYSRSRKEQWVKGETSGHYQYVKSLDIDCDNDTLLAKVKQLGAACHTGNYSCFYRNLVSKDYVETNPLKVFKDVMSVIEDRKIHPKEGSYTNYLFDKGIDKILKKCGEEATEIIIAAKNPDPEEIIYEISDFLYHVMVLMSLKGVTWEEITAELSKR
;
A
#
# COMPACT_ATOMS: atom_id res chain seq x y z
N GLU A 1 -11.95 -4.00 -50.44
CA GLU A 1 -10.93 -3.15 -49.78
C GLU A 1 -11.57 -2.11 -48.87
N ILE A 2 -12.08 -2.53 -47.74
CA ILE A 2 -12.38 -1.64 -46.60
C ILE A 2 -12.08 -2.44 -45.32
N GLY A 3 -10.93 -2.22 -44.70
CA GLY A 3 -10.62 -2.98 -43.49
C GLY A 3 -9.29 -2.71 -42.78
N SER A 4 -8.59 -1.58 -43.02
CA SER A 4 -7.30 -1.31 -42.37
C SER A 4 -7.18 0.02 -41.65
N GLY A 5 -8.28 0.78 -41.50
CA GLY A 5 -8.25 2.13 -40.96
C GLY A 5 -8.47 2.27 -39.43
N LEU A 6 -9.09 1.28 -38.79
CA LEU A 6 -9.50 1.39 -37.38
C LEU A 6 -8.42 0.90 -36.39
N VAL A 7 -7.60 -0.07 -36.78
CA VAL A 7 -6.53 -0.61 -35.87
C VAL A 7 -5.40 0.41 -35.62
N GLY A 8 -5.13 1.29 -36.61
CA GLY A 8 -4.09 2.33 -36.45
C GLY A 8 -4.44 3.49 -35.53
N SER A 9 -5.73 3.80 -35.33
CA SER A 9 -6.17 4.94 -34.49
C SER A 9 -6.18 4.61 -33.01
N GLU A 10 -6.54 3.40 -32.63
CA GLU A 10 -6.52 2.98 -31.23
C GLU A 10 -5.10 2.81 -30.68
N MET A 11 -4.18 2.26 -31.48
CA MET A 11 -2.78 2.16 -31.12
C MET A 11 -2.13 3.54 -30.95
N CYS A 12 -2.50 4.53 -31.75
CA CYS A 12 -1.97 5.90 -31.67
C CYS A 12 -2.49 6.67 -30.42
N ILE A 13 -3.70 6.40 -29.95
CA ILE A 13 -4.25 6.99 -28.72
C ILE A 13 -3.56 6.40 -27.50
N ARG A 14 -3.33 5.10 -27.47
CA ARG A 14 -2.65 4.37 -26.38
C ARG A 14 -1.18 4.77 -26.22
N ASP A 15 -0.45 4.93 -27.31
CA ASP A 15 0.95 5.35 -27.30
C ASP A 15 1.09 6.80 -26.85
N ARG A 16 0.19 7.69 -27.25
CA ARG A 16 0.12 9.06 -26.75
C ARG A 16 -0.15 9.13 -25.24
N TYR A 17 -1.02 8.27 -24.72
CA TYR A 17 -1.31 8.20 -23.29
C TYR A 17 -0.11 7.73 -22.48
N LYS A 18 0.63 6.72 -22.98
CA LYS A 18 1.89 6.27 -22.37
C LYS A 18 2.96 7.38 -22.38
N GLU A 19 3.09 8.10 -23.47
CA GLU A 19 4.04 9.21 -23.58
C GLU A 19 3.67 10.37 -22.66
N GLU A 20 2.37 10.67 -22.53
CA GLU A 20 1.88 11.70 -21.64
C GLU A 20 2.15 11.35 -20.17
N LEU A 21 1.90 10.11 -19.77
CA LEU A 21 2.22 9.61 -18.43
C LEU A 21 3.73 9.65 -18.14
N LYS A 22 4.57 9.28 -19.13
CA LYS A 22 6.03 9.40 -19.01
C LYS A 22 6.48 10.84 -18.86
N LYS A 23 5.90 11.78 -19.60
CA LYS A 23 6.17 13.23 -19.49
C LYS A 23 5.79 13.79 -18.12
N GLN A 24 4.75 13.23 -17.49
CA GLN A 24 4.34 13.56 -16.14
C GLN A 24 5.17 12.86 -15.05
N GLY A 25 6.24 12.13 -15.43
CA GLY A 25 7.15 11.45 -14.51
C GLY A 25 6.65 10.09 -14.01
N TYR A 26 5.63 9.50 -14.65
CA TYR A 26 5.13 8.18 -14.30
C TYR A 26 5.93 7.08 -14.98
N GLU A 27 6.31 6.07 -14.21
CA GLU A 27 6.99 4.88 -14.72
C GLU A 27 5.96 3.93 -15.35
N VAL A 28 5.86 3.95 -16.68
CA VAL A 28 4.98 3.04 -17.43
C VAL A 28 5.80 1.81 -17.81
N VAL A 29 5.50 0.68 -17.17
CA VAL A 29 6.15 -0.61 -17.39
C VAL A 29 5.15 -1.55 -18.05
N SER A 30 5.57 -2.25 -19.13
CA SER A 30 4.79 -3.33 -19.73
C SER A 30 5.18 -4.68 -19.12
N PHE A 31 4.19 -5.54 -18.92
CA PHE A 31 4.35 -6.89 -18.37
C PHE A 31 4.00 -7.94 -19.42
N THR A 32 4.54 -9.14 -19.23
CA THR A 32 4.17 -10.33 -20.01
C THR A 32 3.57 -11.35 -19.05
N SER A 33 2.39 -11.89 -19.38
CA SER A 33 1.79 -12.98 -18.62
C SER A 33 2.43 -14.31 -18.99
N SER A 34 2.58 -15.20 -18.00
CA SER A 34 3.05 -16.57 -18.17
C SER A 34 1.96 -17.52 -18.72
N ILE A 35 0.70 -17.12 -18.61
CA ILE A 35 -0.47 -17.88 -19.10
C ILE A 35 -1.41 -16.97 -19.89
N ALA A 36 -2.15 -17.52 -20.82
CA ALA A 36 -3.11 -16.78 -21.63
C ALA A 36 -4.39 -16.51 -20.86
N PHE A 37 -5.11 -15.41 -21.20
CA PHE A 37 -6.40 -15.12 -20.58
C PHE A 37 -7.45 -16.23 -20.80
N ALA A 38 -7.35 -16.95 -21.92
CA ALA A 38 -8.22 -18.09 -22.23
C ALA A 38 -8.05 -19.28 -21.28
N ASP A 39 -6.95 -19.34 -20.51
CA ASP A 39 -6.69 -20.39 -19.53
C ASP A 39 -7.31 -20.08 -18.14
N PHE A 40 -7.91 -18.90 -17.98
CA PHE A 40 -8.62 -18.52 -16.76
C PHE A 40 -10.02 -19.13 -16.72
N LYS A 41 -10.46 -19.49 -15.52
CA LYS A 41 -11.85 -19.88 -15.27
C LYS A 41 -12.70 -18.63 -15.00
N LEU A 42 -13.34 -18.16 -16.04
CA LEU A 42 -14.17 -16.96 -15.97
C LEU A 42 -15.55 -17.27 -15.37
N ASN A 43 -16.15 -16.25 -14.76
CA ASN A 43 -17.53 -16.31 -14.32
C ASN A 43 -18.53 -16.34 -15.51
N SER A 44 -19.84 -16.44 -15.23
CA SER A 44 -20.90 -16.47 -16.26
C SER A 44 -20.92 -15.25 -17.20
N ASP A 45 -20.32 -14.14 -16.78
CA ASP A 45 -20.25 -12.90 -17.57
C ASP A 45 -18.96 -12.80 -18.39
N GLY A 46 -18.13 -13.84 -18.38
CA GLY A 46 -16.82 -13.83 -19.06
C GLY A 46 -15.78 -12.95 -18.36
N LEU A 47 -15.91 -12.77 -17.06
CA LEU A 47 -15.05 -11.90 -16.25
C LEU A 47 -14.28 -12.71 -15.20
N ILE A 48 -13.06 -12.25 -14.89
CA ILE A 48 -12.30 -12.73 -13.73
C ILE A 48 -12.33 -11.70 -12.61
N PRO A 49 -12.61 -12.10 -11.36
CA PRO A 49 -12.48 -11.22 -10.21
C PRO A 49 -11.01 -10.91 -9.94
N VAL A 50 -10.75 -9.69 -9.46
CA VAL A 50 -9.41 -9.21 -9.11
C VAL A 50 -9.45 -8.62 -7.71
N ILE A 51 -8.76 -9.26 -6.78
CA ILE A 51 -8.48 -8.73 -5.46
C ILE A 51 -7.28 -7.77 -5.61
N VAL A 52 -7.45 -6.53 -5.15
CA VAL A 52 -6.40 -5.52 -5.26
C VAL A 52 -5.83 -5.24 -3.90
N GLN A 53 -4.52 -5.36 -3.77
CA GLN A 53 -3.76 -5.25 -2.52
C GLN A 53 -2.66 -4.19 -2.65
N ASP A 54 -2.44 -3.39 -1.62
CA ASP A 54 -1.27 -2.52 -1.58
C ASP A 54 0.01 -3.34 -1.43
N TYR A 55 0.99 -3.10 -2.30
CA TYR A 55 2.22 -3.91 -2.36
C TYR A 55 3.16 -3.75 -1.17
N LYS A 56 3.02 -2.66 -0.40
CA LYS A 56 3.86 -2.39 0.77
C LYS A 56 3.22 -2.84 2.08
N THR A 57 1.92 -2.67 2.20
CA THR A 57 1.20 -2.87 3.46
C THR A 57 0.42 -4.17 3.49
N ASP A 58 0.30 -4.85 2.34
CA ASP A 58 -0.58 -6.01 2.11
C ASP A 58 -2.05 -5.74 2.47
N GLU A 59 -2.46 -4.46 2.61
CA GLU A 59 -3.84 -4.08 2.83
C GLU A 59 -4.67 -4.33 1.58
N VAL A 60 -5.80 -5.03 1.73
CA VAL A 60 -6.74 -5.23 0.63
C VAL A 60 -7.47 -3.93 0.34
N LEU A 61 -7.33 -3.41 -0.87
CA LEU A 61 -7.84 -2.10 -1.27
C LEU A 61 -9.25 -2.16 -1.83
N MET A 62 -9.51 -3.12 -2.73
CA MET A 62 -10.79 -3.26 -3.42
C MET A 62 -10.91 -4.62 -4.11
N LEU A 63 -12.13 -4.95 -4.52
CA LEU A 63 -12.43 -6.00 -5.48
C LEU A 63 -12.96 -5.37 -6.77
N ALA A 64 -12.45 -5.82 -7.91
CA ALA A 64 -12.91 -5.42 -9.24
C ALA A 64 -13.00 -6.63 -10.18
N TYR A 65 -13.28 -6.39 -11.46
CA TYR A 65 -13.38 -7.43 -12.49
C TYR A 65 -12.63 -7.02 -13.74
N MET A 66 -12.10 -8.01 -14.45
CA MET A 66 -11.48 -7.83 -15.76
C MET A 66 -12.10 -8.76 -16.80
N ASN A 67 -12.26 -8.26 -18.01
CA ASN A 67 -12.35 -9.05 -19.23
C ASN A 67 -10.96 -9.14 -19.88
N GLU A 68 -10.83 -9.87 -20.98
CA GLU A 68 -9.56 -10.04 -21.70
C GLU A 68 -8.91 -8.70 -22.08
N GLU A 69 -9.70 -7.78 -22.62
CA GLU A 69 -9.19 -6.47 -23.04
C GLU A 69 -8.67 -5.62 -21.87
N ALA A 70 -9.34 -5.66 -20.69
CA ALA A 70 -8.89 -4.95 -19.48
C ALA A 70 -7.60 -5.58 -18.94
N PHE A 71 -7.47 -6.90 -18.98
CA PHE A 71 -6.27 -7.63 -18.61
C PHE A 71 -5.10 -7.23 -19.53
N ASP A 72 -5.30 -7.30 -20.84
CA ASP A 72 -4.32 -6.91 -21.82
C ASP A 72 -3.86 -5.46 -21.69
N ASN A 73 -4.80 -4.53 -21.45
CA ASN A 73 -4.48 -3.12 -21.20
C ASN A 73 -3.66 -2.94 -19.93
N THR A 74 -3.97 -3.68 -18.88
CA THR A 74 -3.19 -3.68 -17.65
C THR A 74 -1.75 -4.14 -17.90
N LEU A 75 -1.55 -5.24 -18.61
CA LEU A 75 -0.21 -5.73 -18.97
C LEU A 75 0.57 -4.74 -19.83
N LYS A 76 -0.09 -4.13 -20.82
CA LYS A 76 0.54 -3.20 -21.76
C LYS A 76 0.92 -1.87 -21.13
N THR A 77 0.17 -1.39 -20.13
CA THR A 77 0.34 -0.04 -19.56
C THR A 77 0.98 -0.04 -18.19
N GLY A 78 0.91 -1.16 -17.47
CA GLY A 78 1.27 -1.21 -16.04
C GLY A 78 0.28 -0.49 -15.12
N LEU A 79 -0.86 -0.02 -15.67
CA LEU A 79 -1.93 0.62 -14.92
C LEU A 79 -3.12 -0.32 -14.83
N MET A 80 -3.69 -0.44 -13.63
CA MET A 80 -4.87 -1.28 -13.43
C MET A 80 -6.04 -0.78 -14.24
N THR A 81 -6.46 -1.60 -15.19
CA THR A 81 -7.65 -1.41 -16.03
C THR A 81 -8.68 -2.46 -15.66
N TYR A 82 -9.91 -2.06 -15.45
CA TYR A 82 -11.00 -2.90 -14.99
C TYR A 82 -12.18 -2.87 -15.96
N TYR A 83 -13.09 -3.84 -15.81
CA TYR A 83 -14.36 -3.85 -16.49
C TYR A 83 -15.51 -3.55 -15.49
N SER A 84 -16.28 -2.53 -15.79
CA SER A 84 -17.45 -2.15 -15.01
C SER A 84 -18.66 -2.98 -15.43
N ARG A 85 -19.14 -3.86 -14.54
CA ARG A 85 -20.34 -4.69 -14.78
C ARG A 85 -21.61 -3.86 -14.97
N SER A 86 -21.75 -2.75 -14.27
CA SER A 86 -22.93 -1.88 -14.34
C SER A 86 -22.93 -0.99 -15.58
N ARG A 87 -21.76 -0.45 -15.98
CA ARG A 87 -21.63 0.42 -17.14
C ARG A 87 -21.36 -0.34 -18.44
N LYS A 88 -20.93 -1.61 -18.31
CA LYS A 88 -20.51 -2.49 -19.43
C LYS A 88 -19.37 -1.89 -20.26
N GLU A 89 -18.45 -1.21 -19.61
CA GLU A 89 -17.30 -0.57 -20.24
C GLU A 89 -16.02 -0.76 -19.41
N GLN A 90 -14.89 -0.59 -20.08
CA GLN A 90 -13.61 -0.56 -19.40
C GLN A 90 -13.36 0.80 -18.76
N TRP A 91 -12.52 0.81 -17.72
CA TRP A 91 -12.03 2.04 -17.10
C TRP A 91 -10.64 1.83 -16.50
N VAL A 92 -9.77 2.80 -16.66
CA VAL A 92 -8.46 2.84 -16.00
C VAL A 92 -8.62 3.43 -14.61
N LYS A 93 -8.14 2.72 -13.61
CA LYS A 93 -8.21 3.23 -12.23
C LYS A 93 -7.39 4.51 -12.10
N GLY A 94 -8.05 5.58 -11.68
CA GLY A 94 -7.44 6.89 -11.51
C GLY A 94 -7.56 7.83 -12.72
N GLU A 95 -8.11 7.40 -13.83
CA GLU A 95 -8.24 8.20 -15.05
C GLU A 95 -8.92 9.57 -14.80
N THR A 96 -9.98 9.58 -13.98
CA THR A 96 -10.72 10.81 -13.63
C THR A 96 -10.23 11.46 -12.34
N SER A 97 -9.79 10.67 -11.37
CA SER A 97 -9.47 11.14 -10.01
C SER A 97 -7.99 11.41 -9.75
N GLY A 98 -7.09 10.97 -10.64
CA GLY A 98 -5.65 10.94 -10.39
C GLY A 98 -5.18 9.84 -9.43
N HIS A 99 -6.11 9.06 -8.87
CA HIS A 99 -5.79 7.99 -7.90
C HIS A 99 -5.45 6.68 -8.62
N TYR A 100 -4.32 6.68 -9.35
CA TYR A 100 -3.87 5.55 -10.14
C TYR A 100 -3.41 4.35 -9.30
N GLN A 101 -3.46 3.18 -9.91
CA GLN A 101 -2.91 1.93 -9.38
C GLN A 101 -1.86 1.38 -10.34
N TYR A 102 -0.60 1.39 -9.91
CA TYR A 102 0.53 0.85 -10.69
C TYR A 102 0.76 -0.59 -10.30
N VAL A 103 0.75 -1.49 -11.28
CA VAL A 103 1.00 -2.92 -11.09
C VAL A 103 2.42 -3.14 -10.55
N LYS A 104 2.54 -3.95 -9.52
CA LYS A 104 3.80 -4.50 -9.01
C LYS A 104 3.89 -6.01 -9.26
N SER A 105 2.81 -6.76 -9.01
CA SER A 105 2.64 -8.14 -9.47
C SER A 105 1.17 -8.43 -9.78
N LEU A 106 0.95 -9.44 -10.63
CA LEU A 106 -0.33 -10.09 -10.84
C LEU A 106 -0.10 -11.58 -10.62
N ASP A 107 -0.81 -12.12 -9.65
CA ASP A 107 -0.77 -13.52 -9.28
C ASP A 107 -2.13 -14.15 -9.58
N ILE A 108 -2.16 -15.42 -9.94
CA ILE A 108 -3.38 -16.21 -10.15
C ILE A 108 -3.50 -17.23 -9.03
N ASP A 109 -4.71 -17.52 -8.58
CA ASP A 109 -4.93 -18.54 -7.58
C ASP A 109 -4.80 -19.97 -8.12
N CYS A 110 -4.93 -20.96 -7.24
CA CYS A 110 -4.61 -22.35 -7.54
C CYS A 110 -5.49 -23.03 -8.59
N ASP A 111 -6.68 -22.50 -8.85
CA ASP A 111 -7.65 -23.05 -9.80
C ASP A 111 -8.02 -22.08 -10.94
N ASN A 112 -7.28 -21.00 -11.06
CA ASN A 112 -7.30 -20.00 -12.14
C ASN A 112 -8.63 -19.21 -12.24
N ASP A 113 -9.31 -18.97 -11.13
CA ASP A 113 -10.58 -18.26 -11.11
C ASP A 113 -10.53 -16.86 -10.46
N THR A 114 -9.39 -16.49 -9.83
CA THR A 114 -9.24 -15.22 -9.13
C THR A 114 -7.83 -14.66 -9.29
N LEU A 115 -7.70 -13.37 -9.65
CA LEU A 115 -6.44 -12.65 -9.67
C LEU A 115 -6.18 -11.91 -8.36
N LEU A 116 -4.94 -11.92 -7.90
CA LEU A 116 -4.41 -11.01 -6.88
C LEU A 116 -3.49 -10.00 -7.55
N ALA A 117 -3.87 -8.72 -7.53
CA ALA A 117 -3.06 -7.63 -8.03
C ALA A 117 -2.40 -6.90 -6.87
N LYS A 118 -1.08 -6.96 -6.74
CA LYS A 118 -0.31 -6.09 -5.85
C LYS A 118 0.01 -4.80 -6.59
N VAL A 119 -0.39 -3.67 -6.02
CA VAL A 119 -0.29 -2.37 -6.69
C VAL A 119 0.33 -1.30 -5.79
N LYS A 120 1.00 -0.33 -6.42
CA LYS A 120 1.27 0.96 -5.76
C LYS A 120 0.05 1.85 -5.96
N GLN A 121 -0.72 2.07 -4.88
CA GLN A 121 -1.89 2.95 -4.89
C GLN A 121 -1.45 4.41 -4.72
N LEU A 122 -1.95 5.31 -5.57
CA LEU A 122 -1.91 6.75 -5.33
C LEU A 122 -3.24 7.24 -4.78
N GLY A 123 -3.21 7.93 -3.64
CA GLY A 123 -4.42 8.44 -3.01
C GLY A 123 -5.42 7.34 -2.61
N ALA A 124 -6.72 7.62 -2.71
CA ALA A 124 -7.78 6.73 -2.29
C ALA A 124 -8.17 5.69 -3.34
N ALA A 125 -8.27 4.41 -2.97
CA ALA A 125 -8.85 3.40 -3.84
C ALA A 125 -10.37 3.53 -3.93
N CYS A 126 -11.03 3.89 -2.83
CA CYS A 126 -12.49 4.04 -2.78
C CYS A 126 -12.97 5.37 -3.35
N HIS A 127 -14.11 5.36 -4.06
CA HIS A 127 -14.77 6.56 -4.57
C HIS A 127 -15.28 7.50 -3.46
N THR A 128 -15.39 7.00 -2.21
CA THR A 128 -15.78 7.79 -1.03
C THR A 128 -14.60 8.55 -0.39
N GLY A 129 -13.38 8.43 -0.97
CA GLY A 129 -12.18 9.05 -0.44
C GLY A 129 -11.40 8.21 0.59
N ASN A 130 -11.89 7.01 0.95
CA ASN A 130 -11.17 6.11 1.82
C ASN A 130 -10.04 5.38 1.07
N TYR A 131 -8.93 5.10 1.75
CA TYR A 131 -7.78 4.39 1.17
C TYR A 131 -8.17 3.00 0.67
N SER A 132 -8.95 2.25 1.45
CA SER A 132 -9.54 0.95 1.09
C SER A 132 -11.06 1.04 0.97
N CYS A 133 -11.66 0.20 0.13
CA CYS A 133 -13.11 0.00 0.07
C CYS A 133 -13.64 -0.76 1.30
N PHE A 134 -12.77 -1.47 2.03
CA PHE A 134 -13.12 -2.31 3.19
C PHE A 134 -12.96 -1.55 4.52
N TYR A 135 -13.45 -0.32 4.59
CA TYR A 135 -13.32 0.55 5.77
C TYR A 135 -14.44 0.41 6.81
N ARG A 136 -15.47 -0.41 6.53
CA ARG A 136 -16.60 -0.64 7.46
C ARG A 136 -16.56 -2.03 8.03
N ASN A 137 -16.59 -2.14 9.36
CA ASN A 137 -16.74 -3.43 10.05
C ASN A 137 -18.20 -3.89 10.07
N LEU A 138 -18.44 -5.14 9.67
CA LEU A 138 -19.73 -5.79 9.81
C LEU A 138 -19.87 -6.55 11.15
N VAL A 139 -18.74 -7.03 11.68
CA VAL A 139 -18.69 -7.76 12.94
C VAL A 139 -17.59 -7.13 13.79
N SER A 140 -17.94 -6.63 14.97
CA SER A 140 -16.97 -6.20 15.97
C SER A 140 -16.77 -7.31 17.01
N LYS A 141 -15.54 -7.48 17.47
CA LYS A 141 -15.19 -8.34 18.61
C LYS A 141 -14.93 -7.47 19.84
N ASP A 142 -15.24 -8.00 21.01
CA ASP A 142 -15.01 -7.32 22.28
C ASP A 142 -13.53 -7.26 22.68
N TYR A 143 -12.66 -7.97 21.95
CA TYR A 143 -11.20 -7.90 22.13
C TYR A 143 -10.52 -7.39 20.88
N VAL A 144 -9.47 -6.61 21.06
CA VAL A 144 -8.65 -6.07 19.97
C VAL A 144 -7.44 -6.98 19.79
N GLU A 145 -7.45 -7.77 18.72
CA GLU A 145 -6.21 -8.35 18.21
C GLU A 145 -5.45 -7.28 17.42
N THR A 146 -4.31 -6.87 17.94
CA THR A 146 -3.44 -5.94 17.22
C THR A 146 -2.69 -6.69 16.11
N ASN A 147 -2.75 -6.17 14.89
CA ASN A 147 -1.82 -6.60 13.85
C ASN A 147 -0.43 -5.98 14.15
N PRO A 148 0.59 -6.78 14.51
CA PRO A 148 1.89 -6.24 14.91
C PRO A 148 2.52 -5.32 13.84
N LEU A 149 2.35 -5.64 12.56
CA LEU A 149 2.88 -4.82 11.46
C LEU A 149 2.16 -3.47 11.33
N LYS A 150 0.87 -3.45 11.69
CA LYS A 150 0.06 -2.22 11.64
C LYS A 150 0.38 -1.28 12.80
N VAL A 151 0.70 -1.80 13.98
CA VAL A 151 1.01 -0.99 15.17
C VAL A 151 2.16 -0.01 14.90
N PHE A 152 3.24 -0.44 14.27
CA PHE A 152 4.35 0.45 13.93
C PHE A 152 3.94 1.61 13.01
N LYS A 153 3.11 1.34 12.02
CA LYS A 153 2.56 2.35 11.10
C LYS A 153 1.66 3.33 11.85
N ASP A 154 0.75 2.81 12.67
CA ASP A 154 -0.22 3.63 13.40
C ASP A 154 0.48 4.55 14.42
N VAL A 155 1.45 4.02 15.19
CA VAL A 155 2.24 4.82 16.15
C VAL A 155 3.07 5.89 15.42
N MET A 156 3.74 5.54 14.33
CA MET A 156 4.50 6.52 13.53
C MET A 156 3.57 7.62 12.98
N SER A 157 2.39 7.27 12.50
CA SER A 157 1.40 8.24 12.02
C SER A 157 0.98 9.23 13.12
N VAL A 158 0.80 8.76 14.36
CA VAL A 158 0.50 9.63 15.49
C VAL A 158 1.69 10.54 15.82
N ILE A 159 2.92 10.03 15.78
CA ILE A 159 4.13 10.83 16.03
C ILE A 159 4.26 11.96 14.98
N GLU A 160 4.08 11.63 13.70
CA GLU A 160 4.14 12.63 12.61
C GLU A 160 3.00 13.65 12.72
N ASP A 161 1.79 13.22 13.06
CA ASP A 161 0.67 14.13 13.30
C ASP A 161 0.98 15.11 14.44
N ARG A 162 1.59 14.67 15.55
CA ARG A 162 1.98 15.53 16.68
C ARG A 162 3.07 16.53 16.30
N LYS A 163 3.90 16.21 15.33
CA LYS A 163 4.91 17.13 14.80
C LYS A 163 4.29 18.27 13.99
N ILE A 164 3.24 17.97 13.23
CA ILE A 164 2.54 18.92 12.36
C ILE A 164 1.44 19.67 13.12
N HIS A 165 0.70 18.95 13.96
CA HIS A 165 -0.42 19.45 14.75
C HIS A 165 -0.15 19.23 16.26
N PRO A 166 0.63 20.15 16.90
CA PRO A 166 0.95 20.02 18.31
C PRO A 166 -0.31 19.99 19.19
N LYS A 167 -0.31 19.13 20.21
CA LYS A 167 -1.39 18.98 21.17
C LYS A 167 -0.88 19.26 22.59
N GLU A 168 -1.57 20.11 23.32
CA GLU A 168 -1.27 20.41 24.72
C GLU A 168 -1.24 19.14 25.59
N GLY A 169 -0.24 19.03 26.45
CA GLY A 169 -0.02 17.85 27.29
C GLY A 169 0.55 16.62 26.58
N SER A 170 0.86 16.71 25.28
CA SER A 170 1.45 15.60 24.54
C SER A 170 2.91 15.37 24.91
N TYR A 171 3.25 14.16 25.32
CA TYR A 171 4.63 13.75 25.59
C TYR A 171 5.48 13.76 24.30
N THR A 172 4.90 13.40 23.17
CA THR A 172 5.58 13.48 21.86
C THR A 172 6.01 14.92 21.56
N ASN A 173 5.11 15.88 21.76
CA ASN A 173 5.44 17.30 21.58
C ASN A 173 6.51 17.78 22.56
N TYR A 174 6.44 17.37 23.81
CA TYR A 174 7.50 17.66 24.78
C TYR A 174 8.87 17.16 24.31
N LEU A 175 8.96 15.97 23.73
CA LEU A 175 10.22 15.45 23.19
C LEU A 175 10.74 16.30 22.01
N PHE A 176 9.88 16.68 21.08
CA PHE A 176 10.24 17.55 19.97
C PHE A 176 10.68 18.93 20.46
N ASP A 177 10.00 19.52 21.41
CA ASP A 177 10.33 20.84 21.97
C ASP A 177 11.67 20.83 22.73
N LYS A 178 12.01 19.73 23.43
CA LYS A 178 13.29 19.56 24.11
C LYS A 178 14.44 19.22 23.16
N GLY A 179 14.12 18.79 21.95
CA GLY A 179 15.05 18.56 20.86
C GLY A 179 15.85 17.25 20.98
N ILE A 180 16.82 17.13 20.09
CA ILE A 180 17.54 15.88 19.85
C ILE A 180 18.22 15.30 21.11
N ASP A 181 18.83 16.13 21.94
CA ASP A 181 19.57 15.66 23.11
C ASP A 181 18.66 14.95 24.12
N LYS A 182 17.42 15.44 24.28
CA LYS A 182 16.44 14.78 25.14
C LYS A 182 15.97 13.45 24.55
N ILE A 183 15.76 13.41 23.25
CA ILE A 183 15.34 12.16 22.54
C ILE A 183 16.46 11.12 22.64
N LEU A 184 17.72 11.50 22.35
CA LEU A 184 18.87 10.59 22.45
C LEU A 184 19.09 10.11 23.89
N LYS A 185 18.91 11.00 24.88
CA LYS A 185 18.96 10.62 26.29
C LYS A 185 17.96 9.52 26.60
N LYS A 186 16.69 9.68 26.13
CA LYS A 186 15.64 8.66 26.34
C LYS A 186 15.97 7.36 25.64
N CYS A 187 16.41 7.37 24.38
CA CYS A 187 16.84 6.13 23.70
C CYS A 187 17.95 5.40 24.49
N GLY A 188 18.91 6.12 25.10
CA GLY A 188 19.96 5.51 25.92
C GLY A 188 19.47 4.98 27.25
N GLU A 189 18.55 5.69 27.91
CA GLU A 189 17.89 5.24 29.15
C GLU A 189 17.16 3.92 28.91
N GLU A 190 16.23 3.87 27.93
CA GLU A 190 15.43 2.68 27.63
C GLU A 190 16.31 1.49 27.17
N ALA A 191 17.36 1.74 26.40
CA ALA A 191 18.30 0.67 26.02
C ALA A 191 19.00 0.07 27.25
N THR A 192 19.28 0.87 28.28
CA THR A 192 19.88 0.40 29.52
C THR A 192 18.85 -0.37 30.36
N GLU A 193 17.61 0.12 30.42
CA GLU A 193 16.51 -0.52 31.14
C GLU A 193 16.16 -1.88 30.54
N ILE A 194 16.20 -2.05 29.20
CA ILE A 194 16.11 -3.37 28.53
C ILE A 194 17.16 -4.35 29.06
N ILE A 195 18.43 -3.90 29.24
CA ILE A 195 19.53 -4.77 29.72
C ILE A 195 19.25 -5.22 31.17
N ILE A 196 18.69 -4.34 31.97
CA ILE A 196 18.33 -4.63 33.37
C ILE A 196 17.13 -5.59 33.42
N ALA A 197 16.05 -5.25 32.69
CA ALA A 197 14.83 -6.06 32.65
C ALA A 197 15.09 -7.47 32.10
N ALA A 198 16.03 -7.64 31.13
CA ALA A 198 16.40 -8.93 30.58
C ALA A 198 17.02 -9.92 31.61
N LYS A 199 17.38 -9.43 32.80
CA LYS A 199 17.86 -10.26 33.92
C LYS A 199 16.74 -10.77 34.80
N ASN A 200 15.56 -10.17 34.71
CA ASN A 200 14.40 -10.56 35.52
C ASN A 200 13.67 -11.76 34.86
N PRO A 201 13.11 -12.66 35.67
CA PRO A 201 12.38 -13.79 35.17
C PRO A 201 11.01 -13.44 34.58
N ASP A 202 10.47 -12.26 34.90
CA ASP A 202 9.19 -11.78 34.42
C ASP A 202 9.34 -11.10 33.05
N PRO A 203 8.66 -11.60 32.00
CA PRO A 203 8.74 -11.01 30.67
C PRO A 203 7.99 -9.67 30.55
N GLU A 204 7.11 -9.29 31.48
CA GLU A 204 6.32 -8.07 31.36
C GLU A 204 7.20 -6.81 31.38
N GLU A 205 8.21 -6.78 32.23
CA GLU A 205 9.13 -5.65 32.36
C GLU A 205 9.93 -5.44 31.05
N ILE A 206 10.49 -6.51 30.45
CA ILE A 206 11.24 -6.39 29.20
C ILE A 206 10.33 -6.01 28.02
N ILE A 207 9.08 -6.45 28.01
CA ILE A 207 8.10 -6.04 26.99
C ILE A 207 7.87 -4.52 27.08
N TYR A 208 7.72 -4.00 28.30
CA TYR A 208 7.52 -2.58 28.55
C TYR A 208 8.72 -1.77 28.05
N GLU A 209 9.94 -2.11 28.49
CA GLU A 209 11.15 -1.36 28.12
C GLU A 209 11.47 -1.42 26.63
N ILE A 210 11.26 -2.56 25.98
CA ILE A 210 11.40 -2.65 24.51
C ILE A 210 10.38 -1.76 23.80
N SER A 211 9.15 -1.68 24.31
CA SER A 211 8.11 -0.83 23.72
C SER A 211 8.46 0.66 23.84
N ASP A 212 8.96 1.08 24.98
CA ASP A 212 9.40 2.46 25.21
C ASP A 212 10.63 2.81 24.37
N PHE A 213 11.60 1.91 24.27
CA PHE A 213 12.75 2.08 23.39
C PHE A 213 12.31 2.27 21.93
N LEU A 214 11.44 1.40 21.40
CA LEU A 214 10.95 1.50 20.04
C LEU A 214 10.19 2.81 19.80
N TYR A 215 9.38 3.25 20.78
CA TYR A 215 8.68 4.53 20.71
C TYR A 215 9.66 5.70 20.59
N HIS A 216 10.69 5.79 21.44
CA HIS A 216 11.68 6.86 21.41
C HIS A 216 12.54 6.82 20.14
N VAL A 217 12.86 5.63 19.64
CA VAL A 217 13.52 5.46 18.32
C VAL A 217 12.63 5.99 17.20
N MET A 218 11.31 5.75 17.22
CA MET A 218 10.39 6.27 16.21
C MET A 218 10.28 7.80 16.26
N VAL A 219 10.34 8.41 17.45
CA VAL A 219 10.41 9.88 17.57
C VAL A 219 11.73 10.41 16.99
N LEU A 220 12.84 9.73 17.22
CA LEU A 220 14.13 10.06 16.61
C LEU A 220 14.10 9.92 15.09
N MET A 221 13.50 8.85 14.55
CA MET A 221 13.31 8.63 13.11
C MET A 221 12.52 9.80 12.50
N SER A 222 11.40 10.18 13.08
CA SER A 222 10.59 11.32 12.66
C SER A 222 11.39 12.63 12.65
N LEU A 223 12.17 12.89 13.70
CA LEU A 223 13.01 14.08 13.77
C LEU A 223 14.07 14.11 12.68
N LYS A 224 14.65 12.96 12.33
CA LYS A 224 15.71 12.82 11.30
C LYS A 224 15.18 12.60 9.90
N GLY A 225 13.88 12.43 9.70
CA GLY A 225 13.28 12.12 8.41
C GLY A 225 13.64 10.72 7.89
N VAL A 226 13.92 9.76 8.80
CA VAL A 226 14.22 8.36 8.47
C VAL A 226 12.93 7.56 8.49
N THR A 227 12.73 6.71 7.49
CA THR A 227 11.51 5.91 7.30
C THR A 227 11.72 4.44 7.70
N TRP A 228 10.61 3.74 7.97
CA TRP A 228 10.65 2.29 8.18
C TRP A 228 11.12 1.55 6.92
N GLU A 229 10.79 2.05 5.73
CA GLU A 229 11.25 1.47 4.47
C GLU A 229 12.78 1.48 4.37
N GLU A 230 13.44 2.56 4.78
CA GLU A 230 14.90 2.66 4.78
C GLU A 230 15.53 1.71 5.81
N ILE A 231 14.97 1.67 7.02
CA ILE A 231 15.44 0.76 8.09
C ILE A 231 15.28 -0.70 7.68
N THR A 232 14.12 -1.10 7.17
CA THR A 232 13.86 -2.49 6.76
C THR A 232 14.64 -2.87 5.51
N ALA A 233 14.86 -1.96 4.57
CA ALA A 233 15.74 -2.19 3.42
C ALA A 233 17.18 -2.43 3.82
N GLU A 234 17.69 -1.74 4.86
CA GLU A 234 19.03 -2.01 5.40
C GLU A 234 19.08 -3.33 6.19
N LEU A 235 18.04 -3.58 6.99
CA LEU A 235 17.95 -4.81 7.78
C LEU A 235 17.88 -6.06 6.89
N SER A 236 17.20 -5.98 5.74
CA SER A 236 17.06 -7.10 4.78
C SER A 236 18.37 -7.53 4.11
N LYS A 237 19.43 -6.73 4.24
CA LYS A 237 20.77 -7.07 3.71
C LYS A 237 21.60 -7.91 4.68
N ARG A 238 21.12 -8.18 5.89
CA ARG A 238 21.80 -8.91 6.97
C ARG A 238 21.35 -10.36 7.01
#